data_b30044472970ed15c4d2b8b48706dd2a
#
_entry.id   b30044472970ed15c4d2b8b48706dd2a
#
_cell.length_a   1.000
_cell.length_b   1.000
_cell.length_c   1.000
_cell.angle_alpha   90.00
_cell.angle_beta   90.00
_cell.angle_gamma   90.00
#
_symmetry.space_group_name_H-M   'P 1'
#
loop_
_entity.id
_entity.type
_entity.pdbx_description
1 polymer ?
#
loop_
_entity_poly.entity_id
_entity_poly.type
_entity_poly.pdbx_seq_one_letter_code
_entity_poly.pdbx_strand_id
1 'polypeptide(L)'
;MLDPPVLKVEDVTYSTYKAVKKTIINKASATGYCVSELQQDCSFTERDGTLKTIYVRAGDTVKKGDLIAEYNTGDLEYEIRTQELKVQQAQNTYGSSGAENDRLQLEIEKNTLAQLQNEYDTSKLYAPCDGLVSFAERMNAGSKVQAYKVIATIIDPDKIYVKAAVNDDKKFKKGQEVTITIDEQEYKGTIVKTPAEAKEQGDEDTSSIYAEFKGSLPGFGKVGTVADISYIKEQAENAIVIPKYLVKTLSGKNYVQVYKDGVKKETDVETGISNATEIQIVSGLSEGDEVVVK
;
A
#
# COMPACT_ATOMS: atom_id res chain seq x y z
N MET A 1 -60.85 -47.89 37.23
CA MET A 1 -60.22 -47.71 35.93
C MET A 1 -59.40 -46.43 36.01
N LEU A 2 -58.08 -46.53 35.98
CA LEU A 2 -57.18 -45.39 35.92
C LEU A 2 -56.98 -45.05 34.45
N ASP A 3 -57.31 -43.80 34.09
CA ASP A 3 -57.04 -43.30 32.73
C ASP A 3 -55.50 -43.31 32.47
N PRO A 4 -55.11 -43.76 31.28
CA PRO A 4 -53.66 -43.74 30.93
C PRO A 4 -53.15 -42.30 30.88
N PRO A 5 -51.89 -42.06 31.30
CA PRO A 5 -51.32 -40.73 31.27
C PRO A 5 -51.21 -40.23 29.80
N VAL A 6 -51.83 -39.09 29.51
CA VAL A 6 -51.69 -38.38 28.26
C VAL A 6 -50.24 -37.83 28.20
N LEU A 7 -49.37 -38.45 27.39
CA LEU A 7 -48.08 -37.92 27.07
C LEU A 7 -48.28 -36.59 26.33
N LYS A 8 -48.03 -35.50 27.01
CA LYS A 8 -47.87 -34.19 26.31
C LYS A 8 -46.62 -34.28 25.37
N VAL A 9 -46.90 -34.32 24.10
CA VAL A 9 -45.83 -34.08 23.12
C VAL A 9 -45.43 -32.60 23.27
N GLU A 10 -44.22 -32.34 23.75
CA GLU A 10 -43.68 -30.99 23.75
C GLU A 10 -43.49 -30.56 22.28
N ASP A 11 -44.12 -29.46 21.89
CA ASP A 11 -43.93 -28.85 20.58
C ASP A 11 -42.46 -28.39 20.47
N VAL A 12 -41.67 -29.13 19.73
CA VAL A 12 -40.26 -28.76 19.48
C VAL A 12 -40.23 -27.55 18.53
N THR A 13 -39.98 -26.38 19.09
CA THR A 13 -39.82 -25.15 18.30
C THR A 13 -38.43 -25.10 17.68
N TYR A 14 -38.35 -25.17 16.38
CA TYR A 14 -37.11 -25.04 15.64
C TYR A 14 -36.87 -23.57 15.27
N SER A 15 -35.63 -23.11 15.43
CA SER A 15 -35.19 -21.86 14.81
C SER A 15 -35.00 -22.13 13.33
N THR A 16 -35.60 -21.31 12.47
CA THR A 16 -35.56 -21.48 11.01
C THR A 16 -35.00 -20.23 10.33
N TYR A 17 -34.41 -20.42 9.15
CA TYR A 17 -34.01 -19.39 8.22
C TYR A 17 -34.82 -19.52 6.93
N LYS A 18 -35.44 -18.43 6.47
CA LYS A 18 -36.18 -18.43 5.21
C LYS A 18 -35.25 -18.30 4.04
N ALA A 19 -35.34 -19.23 3.10
CA ALA A 19 -34.61 -19.12 1.83
C ALA A 19 -35.08 -17.88 1.08
N VAL A 20 -34.13 -17.01 0.71
CA VAL A 20 -34.40 -15.73 0.05
C VAL A 20 -33.87 -15.73 -1.37
N LYS A 21 -34.59 -15.03 -2.26
CA LYS A 21 -34.15 -14.80 -3.63
C LYS A 21 -33.40 -13.50 -3.73
N LYS A 22 -32.11 -13.56 -4.05
CA LYS A 22 -31.24 -12.37 -4.19
C LYS A 22 -30.06 -12.64 -5.12
N THR A 23 -29.31 -11.60 -5.43
CA THR A 23 -28.04 -11.73 -6.11
C THR A 23 -26.97 -12.24 -5.15
N ILE A 24 -26.28 -13.33 -5.52
CA ILE A 24 -25.10 -13.83 -4.84
C ILE A 24 -23.86 -13.53 -5.69
N ILE A 25 -22.81 -13.05 -5.05
CA ILE A 25 -21.56 -12.67 -5.70
C ILE A 25 -20.40 -13.36 -4.97
N ASN A 26 -19.56 -14.04 -5.74
CA ASN A 26 -18.26 -14.55 -5.29
C ASN A 26 -17.18 -13.59 -5.79
N LYS A 27 -16.55 -12.87 -4.86
CA LYS A 27 -15.46 -11.92 -5.17
C LYS A 27 -14.11 -12.51 -4.79
N ALA A 28 -13.12 -12.33 -5.65
CA ALA A 28 -11.73 -12.43 -5.24
C ALA A 28 -11.25 -11.04 -4.79
N SER A 29 -10.55 -10.96 -3.67
CA SER A 29 -10.02 -9.70 -3.15
C SER A 29 -8.60 -9.85 -2.61
N ALA A 30 -7.85 -8.77 -2.63
CA ALA A 30 -6.56 -8.61 -1.99
C ALA A 30 -6.46 -7.19 -1.42
N THR A 31 -5.89 -7.06 -0.24
CA THR A 31 -5.66 -5.76 0.40
C THR A 31 -4.19 -5.40 0.31
N GLY A 32 -3.89 -4.16 0.00
CA GLY A 32 -2.55 -3.64 -0.16
C GLY A 32 -2.45 -2.15 0.08
N TYR A 33 -1.50 -1.50 -0.56
CA TYR A 33 -1.23 -0.08 -0.41
C TYR A 33 -1.05 0.58 -1.77
N CYS A 34 -1.45 1.85 -1.88
CA CYS A 34 -1.08 2.67 -3.02
C CYS A 34 0.42 2.96 -2.97
N VAL A 35 1.12 2.71 -4.07
CA VAL A 35 2.55 2.98 -4.25
C VAL A 35 2.77 3.76 -5.53
N SER A 36 3.83 4.56 -5.60
CA SER A 36 4.30 5.13 -6.86
C SER A 36 5.40 4.24 -7.45
N GLU A 37 5.50 4.17 -8.76
CA GLU A 37 6.61 3.49 -9.44
C GLU A 37 7.95 4.14 -9.08
N LEU A 38 7.99 5.45 -9.02
CA LEU A 38 9.10 6.23 -8.53
C LEU A 38 8.80 6.73 -7.12
N GLN A 39 9.58 6.30 -6.15
CA GLN A 39 9.59 6.85 -4.80
C GLN A 39 11.03 7.05 -4.37
N GLN A 40 11.39 8.30 -4.11
CA GLN A 40 12.73 8.68 -3.67
C GLN A 40 12.65 9.44 -2.36
N ASP A 41 13.26 8.88 -1.33
CA ASP A 41 13.36 9.51 -0.03
C ASP A 41 14.58 10.44 -0.01
N CYS A 42 14.36 11.67 0.41
CA CYS A 42 15.36 12.71 0.54
C CYS A 42 15.78 12.81 2.01
N SER A 43 17.02 12.53 2.31
CA SER A 43 17.62 12.59 3.64
C SER A 43 19.05 13.10 3.59
N PHE A 44 19.51 13.75 4.65
CA PHE A 44 20.93 14.03 4.83
C PHE A 44 21.64 12.74 5.21
N THR A 45 22.71 12.37 4.50
CA THR A 45 23.40 11.08 4.67
C THR A 45 24.75 11.18 5.38
N GLU A 46 25.41 12.35 5.28
CA GLU A 46 26.80 12.52 5.72
C GLU A 46 26.93 12.75 7.24
N ARG A 47 26.00 13.52 7.83
CA ARG A 47 26.09 13.91 9.22
C ARG A 47 24.75 14.34 9.80
N ASP A 48 24.69 14.35 11.14
CA ASP A 48 23.64 15.04 11.91
C ASP A 48 23.84 16.55 11.78
N GLY A 49 22.76 17.31 11.91
CA GLY A 49 22.81 18.75 11.83
C GLY A 49 21.65 19.43 12.54
N THR A 50 21.72 20.75 12.57
CA THR A 50 20.65 21.62 13.08
C THR A 50 19.92 22.21 11.86
N LEU A 51 18.63 21.98 11.75
CA LEU A 51 17.82 22.46 10.64
C LEU A 51 17.77 23.98 10.60
N LYS A 52 18.03 24.58 9.45
CA LYS A 52 17.74 25.97 9.16
C LYS A 52 16.30 26.11 8.66
N THR A 53 15.97 25.38 7.59
CA THR A 53 14.60 25.37 7.05
C THR A 53 14.38 24.19 6.10
N ILE A 54 13.10 23.87 5.88
CA ILE A 54 12.61 22.99 4.80
C ILE A 54 11.84 23.89 3.83
N TYR A 55 12.20 23.85 2.54
CA TYR A 55 11.67 24.74 1.51
C TYR A 55 10.43 24.20 0.81
N VAL A 56 10.16 22.91 0.96
CA VAL A 56 9.09 22.20 0.27
C VAL A 56 7.99 21.72 1.21
N ARG A 57 6.81 21.51 0.66
CA ARG A 57 5.65 20.95 1.35
C ARG A 57 5.07 19.82 0.54
N ALA A 58 4.33 18.92 1.19
CA ALA A 58 3.55 17.92 0.47
C ALA A 58 2.58 18.61 -0.51
N GLY A 59 2.63 18.18 -1.78
CA GLY A 59 1.90 18.78 -2.89
C GLY A 59 2.72 19.68 -3.82
N ASP A 60 3.94 20.05 -3.43
CA ASP A 60 4.81 20.85 -4.29
C ASP A 60 5.42 19.97 -5.40
N THR A 61 5.56 20.55 -6.60
CA THR A 61 6.31 19.93 -7.70
C THR A 61 7.74 20.44 -7.65
N VAL A 62 8.70 19.53 -7.77
CA VAL A 62 10.13 19.82 -7.74
C VAL A 62 10.82 19.25 -8.97
N LYS A 63 11.93 19.87 -9.34
CA LYS A 63 12.87 19.39 -10.37
C LYS A 63 14.13 18.87 -9.72
N LYS A 64 14.80 17.96 -10.39
CA LYS A 64 16.14 17.50 -9.98
C LYS A 64 17.07 18.69 -9.74
N GLY A 65 17.65 18.74 -8.54
CA GLY A 65 18.55 19.83 -8.11
C GLY A 65 17.84 20.97 -7.36
N ASP A 66 16.53 20.96 -7.23
CA ASP A 66 15.82 21.93 -6.39
C ASP A 66 16.17 21.72 -4.91
N LEU A 67 16.32 22.81 -4.15
CA LEU A 67 16.68 22.78 -2.74
C LEU A 67 15.48 22.36 -1.89
N ILE A 68 15.59 21.24 -1.21
CA ILE A 68 14.55 20.66 -0.34
C ILE A 68 14.68 21.20 1.09
N ALA A 69 15.89 21.14 1.65
CA ALA A 69 16.17 21.59 3.02
C ALA A 69 17.63 21.98 3.17
N GLU A 70 17.92 22.74 4.22
CA GLU A 70 19.28 23.05 4.57
C GLU A 70 19.51 23.06 6.08
N TYR A 71 20.71 22.73 6.51
CA TYR A 71 21.19 22.91 7.86
C TYR A 71 21.61 24.36 8.13
N ASN A 72 21.59 24.74 9.38
CA ASN A 72 22.21 25.99 9.81
C ASN A 72 23.73 25.81 9.79
N THR A 73 24.38 26.55 8.93
CA THR A 73 25.84 26.52 8.72
C THR A 73 26.57 27.59 9.53
N GLY A 74 25.85 28.44 10.27
CA GLY A 74 26.47 29.54 11.03
C GLY A 74 27.33 30.44 10.14
N ASP A 75 28.59 30.60 10.50
CA ASP A 75 29.55 31.47 9.80
C ASP A 75 30.35 30.74 8.72
N LEU A 76 29.96 29.53 8.31
CA LEU A 76 30.72 28.66 7.39
C LEU A 76 31.01 29.33 6.04
N GLU A 77 30.10 30.13 5.50
CA GLU A 77 30.34 30.89 4.27
C GLU A 77 31.45 31.91 4.45
N TYR A 78 31.51 32.55 5.62
CA TYR A 78 32.57 33.46 5.97
C TYR A 78 33.92 32.74 6.16
N GLU A 79 33.91 31.57 6.76
CA GLU A 79 35.08 30.72 6.96
C GLU A 79 35.63 30.24 5.61
N ILE A 80 34.79 29.82 4.68
CA ILE A 80 35.17 29.47 3.30
C ILE A 80 35.86 30.65 2.63
N ARG A 81 35.25 31.84 2.66
CA ARG A 81 35.82 33.02 2.05
C ARG A 81 37.19 33.40 2.62
N THR A 82 37.29 33.29 3.95
CA THR A 82 38.56 33.54 4.64
C THR A 82 39.62 32.53 4.24
N GLN A 83 39.24 31.25 4.09
CA GLN A 83 40.13 30.19 3.68
C GLN A 83 40.56 30.34 2.19
N GLU A 84 39.68 30.81 1.32
CA GLU A 84 40.02 31.14 -0.07
C GLU A 84 41.15 32.18 -0.15
N LEU A 85 41.06 33.21 0.71
CA LEU A 85 42.14 34.23 0.78
C LEU A 85 43.46 33.65 1.26
N LYS A 86 43.44 32.70 2.22
CA LYS A 86 44.65 32.00 2.68
C LYS A 86 45.26 31.14 1.57
N VAL A 87 44.44 30.42 0.80
CA VAL A 87 44.88 29.65 -0.38
C VAL A 87 45.55 30.58 -1.38
N GLN A 88 44.93 31.72 -1.67
CA GLN A 88 45.49 32.71 -2.58
C GLN A 88 46.83 33.26 -2.09
N GLN A 89 46.96 33.57 -0.79
CA GLN A 89 48.21 34.02 -0.19
C GLN A 89 49.29 32.94 -0.28
N ALA A 90 49.01 31.69 0.08
CA ALA A 90 49.95 30.58 -0.01
C ALA A 90 50.37 30.30 -1.45
N GLN A 91 49.44 30.47 -2.42
CA GLN A 91 49.75 30.34 -3.85
C GLN A 91 50.73 31.40 -4.36
N ASN A 92 50.54 32.64 -3.92
CA ASN A 92 51.45 33.74 -4.26
C ASN A 92 52.85 33.54 -3.67
N THR A 93 52.89 33.06 -2.37
CA THR A 93 54.16 32.76 -1.68
C THR A 93 54.91 31.64 -2.41
N TYR A 94 54.26 30.54 -2.71
CA TYR A 94 54.87 29.43 -3.46
C TYR A 94 55.28 29.87 -4.88
N GLY A 95 54.47 30.66 -5.59
CA GLY A 95 54.78 31.18 -6.92
C GLY A 95 56.03 32.06 -6.94
N SER A 96 56.33 32.73 -5.82
CA SER A 96 57.53 33.60 -5.68
C SER A 96 58.76 32.84 -5.19
N SER A 97 58.59 31.87 -4.28
CA SER A 97 59.72 31.15 -3.65
C SER A 97 60.14 29.88 -4.39
N GLY A 98 59.17 29.13 -4.95
CA GLY A 98 59.36 27.82 -5.51
C GLY A 98 59.76 26.74 -4.48
N ALA A 99 59.73 27.09 -3.18
CA ALA A 99 60.21 26.22 -2.12
C ALA A 99 59.22 25.09 -1.83
N GLU A 100 59.71 23.89 -1.53
CA GLU A 100 58.90 22.71 -1.25
C GLU A 100 57.99 22.91 -0.01
N ASN A 101 58.50 23.61 1.01
CA ASN A 101 57.67 23.90 2.21
C ASN A 101 56.49 24.81 1.85
N ASP A 102 56.64 25.77 0.95
CA ASP A 102 55.53 26.66 0.54
C ASP A 102 54.54 25.91 -0.35
N ARG A 103 54.99 24.92 -1.12
CA ARG A 103 54.13 23.99 -1.86
C ARG A 103 53.27 23.16 -0.90
N LEU A 104 53.87 22.59 0.16
CA LEU A 104 53.13 21.81 1.16
C LEU A 104 52.14 22.68 1.93
N GLN A 105 52.50 23.93 2.28
CA GLN A 105 51.57 24.85 2.93
C GLN A 105 50.36 25.16 2.02
N LEU A 106 50.60 25.42 0.73
CA LEU A 106 49.50 25.62 -0.23
C LEU A 106 48.56 24.39 -0.31
N GLU A 107 49.10 23.18 -0.27
CA GLU A 107 48.33 21.96 -0.29
C GLU A 107 47.48 21.79 0.99
N ILE A 108 48.02 22.14 2.17
CA ILE A 108 47.30 22.17 3.43
C ILE A 108 46.10 23.13 3.37
N GLU A 109 46.36 24.39 2.89
CA GLU A 109 45.28 25.38 2.79
C GLU A 109 44.20 24.97 1.80
N LYS A 110 44.56 24.34 0.68
CA LYS A 110 43.60 23.79 -0.30
C LYS A 110 42.77 22.64 0.29
N ASN A 111 43.38 21.74 1.04
CA ASN A 111 42.66 20.64 1.69
C ASN A 111 41.67 21.15 2.73
N THR A 112 42.07 22.16 3.50
CA THR A 112 41.18 22.83 4.46
C THR A 112 39.99 23.51 3.77
N LEU A 113 40.25 24.19 2.63
CA LEU A 113 39.18 24.79 1.82
C LEU A 113 38.21 23.72 1.29
N ALA A 114 38.74 22.63 0.76
CA ALA A 114 37.93 21.53 0.25
C ALA A 114 37.05 20.89 1.36
N GLN A 115 37.59 20.77 2.57
CA GLN A 115 36.83 20.28 3.72
C GLN A 115 35.66 21.21 4.06
N LEU A 116 35.90 22.53 4.15
CA LEU A 116 34.84 23.51 4.44
C LEU A 116 33.76 23.54 3.33
N GLN A 117 34.20 23.45 2.06
CA GLN A 117 33.28 23.39 0.92
C GLN A 117 32.40 22.13 0.97
N ASN A 118 33.01 20.97 1.25
CA ASN A 118 32.26 19.72 1.41
C ASN A 118 31.25 19.84 2.57
N GLU A 119 31.64 20.44 3.69
CA GLU A 119 30.74 20.67 4.80
C GLU A 119 29.56 21.58 4.42
N TYR A 120 29.79 22.60 3.61
CA TYR A 120 28.77 23.49 3.10
C TYR A 120 27.84 22.77 2.11
N ASP A 121 28.39 21.99 1.16
CA ASP A 121 27.62 21.28 0.16
C ASP A 121 26.73 20.18 0.81
N THR A 122 27.29 19.45 1.78
CA THR A 122 26.54 18.42 2.52
C THR A 122 25.54 18.99 3.53
N SER A 123 25.58 20.30 3.78
CA SER A 123 24.55 20.99 4.58
C SER A 123 23.26 21.23 3.80
N LYS A 124 23.25 21.02 2.49
CA LYS A 124 22.11 21.26 1.61
C LYS A 124 21.57 19.92 1.07
N LEU A 125 20.27 19.77 1.13
CA LEU A 125 19.55 18.60 0.62
C LEU A 125 18.82 18.99 -0.65
N TYR A 126 19.16 18.36 -1.75
CA TYR A 126 18.59 18.63 -3.06
C TYR A 126 17.68 17.47 -3.52
N ALA A 127 16.72 17.78 -4.39
CA ALA A 127 15.88 16.80 -5.05
C ALA A 127 16.71 15.91 -5.99
N PRO A 128 16.69 14.57 -5.81
CA PRO A 128 17.45 13.66 -6.66
C PRO A 128 16.84 13.47 -8.06
N CYS A 129 15.56 13.78 -8.21
CA CYS A 129 14.78 13.61 -9.44
C CYS A 129 13.65 14.64 -9.54
N ASP A 130 13.05 14.73 -10.72
CA ASP A 130 11.81 15.47 -10.93
C ASP A 130 10.65 14.68 -10.31
N GLY A 131 9.64 15.37 -9.80
CA GLY A 131 8.44 14.73 -9.27
C GLY A 131 7.60 15.61 -8.35
N LEU A 132 6.69 14.97 -7.65
CA LEU A 132 5.81 15.61 -6.69
C LEU A 132 6.21 15.18 -5.27
N VAL A 133 6.29 16.14 -4.36
CA VAL A 133 6.54 15.89 -2.93
C VAL A 133 5.30 15.27 -2.31
N SER A 134 5.34 13.97 -2.03
CA SER A 134 4.23 13.26 -1.38
C SER A 134 4.26 13.42 0.15
N PHE A 135 5.46 13.56 0.71
CA PHE A 135 5.69 13.77 2.13
C PHE A 135 6.76 14.84 2.33
N ALA A 136 6.57 15.73 3.28
CA ALA A 136 7.57 16.65 3.79
C ALA A 136 7.46 16.72 5.32
N GLU A 137 8.59 16.52 5.99
CA GLU A 137 8.69 16.57 7.45
C GLU A 137 8.33 17.96 7.96
N ARG A 138 7.62 18.03 9.08
CA ARG A 138 7.26 19.31 9.71
C ARG A 138 8.15 19.55 10.93
N MET A 139 9.20 20.30 10.75
CA MET A 139 10.17 20.65 11.78
C MET A 139 10.39 22.15 11.84
N ASN A 140 10.64 22.65 13.05
CA ASN A 140 10.98 24.07 13.25
C ASN A 140 12.47 24.30 13.00
N ALA A 141 12.83 25.50 12.61
CA ALA A 141 14.23 25.94 12.58
C ALA A 141 14.88 25.73 13.96
N GLY A 142 16.12 25.29 13.98
CA GLY A 142 16.85 24.94 15.20
C GLY A 142 16.65 23.50 15.69
N SER A 143 15.75 22.72 15.08
CA SER A 143 15.58 21.30 15.41
C SER A 143 16.79 20.47 14.99
N LYS A 144 17.15 19.47 15.81
CA LYS A 144 18.19 18.52 15.45
C LYS A 144 17.64 17.48 14.47
N VAL A 145 18.39 17.23 13.42
CA VAL A 145 18.10 16.21 12.40
C VAL A 145 19.23 15.20 12.40
N GLN A 146 18.88 13.94 12.57
CA GLN A 146 19.84 12.82 12.46
C GLN A 146 20.07 12.46 10.99
N ALA A 147 21.26 11.99 10.68
CA ALA A 147 21.56 11.42 9.39
C ALA A 147 20.57 10.28 9.04
N TYR A 148 20.25 10.14 7.75
CA TYR A 148 19.26 9.18 7.22
C TYR A 148 17.81 9.40 7.65
N LYS A 149 17.50 10.45 8.42
CA LYS A 149 16.10 10.82 8.66
C LYS A 149 15.48 11.34 7.37
N VAL A 150 14.38 10.73 6.94
CA VAL A 150 13.63 11.20 5.75
C VAL A 150 13.05 12.58 6.03
N ILE A 151 13.40 13.56 5.20
CA ILE A 151 12.92 14.95 5.25
C ILE A 151 11.79 15.17 4.25
N ALA A 152 11.90 14.58 3.07
CA ALA A 152 10.85 14.62 2.06
C ALA A 152 10.87 13.33 1.24
N THR A 153 9.73 12.98 0.65
CA THR A 153 9.60 11.88 -0.31
C THR A 153 9.06 12.43 -1.61
N ILE A 154 9.75 12.14 -2.71
CA ILE A 154 9.37 12.55 -4.07
C ILE A 154 8.84 11.34 -4.81
N ILE A 155 7.70 11.51 -5.51
CA ILE A 155 7.03 10.46 -6.27
C ILE A 155 6.74 10.92 -7.70
N ASP A 156 6.50 9.95 -8.59
CA ASP A 156 5.85 10.20 -9.88
C ASP A 156 4.32 10.14 -9.68
N PRO A 157 3.61 11.28 -9.79
CA PRO A 157 2.17 11.32 -9.55
C PRO A 157 1.35 10.65 -10.65
N ASP A 158 1.93 10.46 -11.84
CA ASP A 158 1.25 9.88 -13.01
C ASP A 158 1.33 8.34 -13.02
N LYS A 159 2.17 7.76 -12.15
CA LYS A 159 2.41 6.32 -12.07
C LYS A 159 2.17 5.78 -10.65
N ILE A 160 0.89 5.78 -10.29
CA ILE A 160 0.43 5.22 -9.02
C ILE A 160 -0.20 3.86 -9.26
N TYR A 161 0.18 2.88 -8.45
CA TYR A 161 -0.31 1.50 -8.48
C TYR A 161 -0.85 1.12 -7.10
N VAL A 162 -1.65 0.05 -7.05
CA VAL A 162 -1.91 -0.65 -5.80
C VAL A 162 -1.07 -1.91 -5.77
N LYS A 163 -0.20 -2.01 -4.77
CA LYS A 163 0.61 -3.20 -4.48
C LYS A 163 -0.07 -4.00 -3.37
N ALA A 164 -0.41 -5.25 -3.63
CA ALA A 164 -1.04 -6.14 -2.65
C ALA A 164 -0.37 -7.51 -2.64
N ALA A 165 -0.01 -8.00 -1.45
CA ALA A 165 0.51 -9.35 -1.29
C ALA A 165 -0.61 -10.38 -1.49
N VAL A 166 -0.31 -11.48 -2.17
CA VAL A 166 -1.25 -12.57 -2.42
C VAL A 166 -0.59 -13.92 -2.10
N ASN A 167 -1.35 -14.79 -1.44
CA ASN A 167 -0.87 -16.13 -1.08
C ASN A 167 -1.14 -17.17 -2.19
N ASP A 168 -1.98 -16.83 -3.16
CA ASP A 168 -2.35 -17.69 -4.29
C ASP A 168 -2.04 -16.98 -5.60
N ASP A 169 -0.99 -17.44 -6.29
CA ASP A 169 -0.50 -16.88 -7.56
C ASP A 169 -1.55 -16.95 -8.68
N LYS A 170 -2.56 -17.82 -8.55
CA LYS A 170 -3.60 -18.04 -9.57
C LYS A 170 -4.85 -17.18 -9.33
N LYS A 171 -4.91 -16.49 -8.20
CA LYS A 171 -6.09 -15.72 -7.80
C LYS A 171 -6.35 -14.53 -8.73
N PHE A 172 -5.29 -13.90 -9.22
CA PHE A 172 -5.34 -12.76 -10.15
C PHE A 172 -4.52 -13.07 -11.41
N LYS A 173 -4.96 -12.51 -12.54
CA LYS A 173 -4.27 -12.67 -13.82
C LYS A 173 -3.89 -11.31 -14.39
N LYS A 174 -2.75 -11.25 -15.09
CA LYS A 174 -2.36 -10.04 -15.82
C LYS A 174 -3.41 -9.65 -16.85
N GLY A 175 -3.65 -8.36 -17.00
CA GLY A 175 -4.67 -7.81 -17.89
C GLY A 175 -6.10 -7.90 -17.33
N GLN A 176 -6.29 -8.47 -16.13
CA GLN A 176 -7.61 -8.59 -15.52
C GLN A 176 -8.11 -7.25 -15.02
N GLU A 177 -9.33 -6.88 -15.41
CA GLU A 177 -10.02 -5.71 -14.87
C GLU A 177 -10.42 -5.97 -13.42
N VAL A 178 -10.19 -4.96 -12.59
CA VAL A 178 -10.45 -4.99 -11.13
C VAL A 178 -11.08 -3.69 -10.68
N THR A 179 -11.79 -3.76 -9.55
CA THR A 179 -12.19 -2.58 -8.80
C THR A 179 -11.18 -2.35 -7.68
N ILE A 180 -10.68 -1.13 -7.58
CA ILE A 180 -9.80 -0.67 -6.51
C ILE A 180 -10.62 0.23 -5.61
N THR A 181 -10.67 -0.07 -4.31
CA THR A 181 -11.40 0.73 -3.32
C THR A 181 -10.41 1.39 -2.37
N ILE A 182 -10.48 2.72 -2.24
CA ILE A 182 -9.67 3.54 -1.34
C ILE A 182 -10.60 4.49 -0.60
N ASP A 183 -10.62 4.46 0.74
CA ASP A 183 -11.49 5.31 1.56
C ASP A 183 -12.94 5.32 1.05
N GLU A 184 -13.51 4.14 0.78
CA GLU A 184 -14.87 3.93 0.27
C GLU A 184 -15.12 4.45 -1.17
N GLN A 185 -14.11 5.01 -1.84
CA GLN A 185 -14.18 5.39 -3.26
C GLN A 185 -13.70 4.26 -4.15
N GLU A 186 -14.49 3.97 -5.20
CA GLU A 186 -14.18 2.94 -6.17
C GLU A 186 -13.52 3.52 -7.42
N TYR A 187 -12.43 2.90 -7.84
CA TYR A 187 -11.69 3.18 -9.07
C TYR A 187 -11.65 1.93 -9.92
N LYS A 188 -11.63 2.10 -11.23
CA LYS A 188 -11.34 1.00 -12.16
C LYS A 188 -9.84 0.82 -12.26
N GLY A 189 -9.40 -0.43 -12.35
CA GLY A 189 -8.00 -0.76 -12.52
C GLY A 189 -7.80 -2.02 -13.35
N THR A 190 -6.53 -2.30 -13.65
CA THR A 190 -6.10 -3.49 -14.37
C THR A 190 -4.88 -4.07 -13.68
N ILE A 191 -4.82 -5.38 -13.51
CA ILE A 191 -3.63 -6.06 -12.99
C ILE A 191 -2.53 -6.00 -14.06
N VAL A 192 -1.42 -5.36 -13.73
CA VAL A 192 -0.27 -5.18 -14.65
C VAL A 192 0.89 -6.11 -14.33
N LYS A 193 1.02 -6.57 -13.07
CA LYS A 193 2.07 -7.49 -12.63
C LYS A 193 1.51 -8.52 -11.65
N THR A 194 1.98 -9.75 -11.78
CA THR A 194 1.60 -10.88 -10.93
C THR A 194 2.84 -11.58 -10.36
N PRO A 195 2.71 -12.34 -9.25
CA PRO A 195 3.82 -13.11 -8.69
C PRO A 195 4.44 -14.11 -9.69
N ALA A 196 3.63 -14.69 -10.57
CA ALA A 196 4.11 -15.64 -11.57
C ALA A 196 5.09 -14.98 -12.55
N GLU A 197 4.74 -13.79 -13.08
CA GLU A 197 5.62 -13.03 -13.98
C GLU A 197 6.87 -12.52 -13.26
N ALA A 198 6.72 -12.03 -12.01
CA ALA A 198 7.84 -11.56 -11.20
C ALA A 198 8.89 -12.67 -11.01
N LYS A 199 8.45 -13.93 -10.79
CA LYS A 199 9.33 -15.10 -10.69
C LYS A 199 10.05 -15.41 -12.01
N GLU A 200 9.33 -15.31 -13.13
CA GLU A 200 9.92 -15.55 -14.47
C GLU A 200 10.95 -14.47 -14.85
N GLN A 201 10.73 -13.23 -14.43
CA GLN A 201 11.61 -12.09 -14.73
C GLN A 201 12.75 -11.93 -13.73
N GLY A 202 12.75 -12.69 -12.61
CA GLY A 202 13.77 -12.60 -11.57
C GLY A 202 13.65 -11.34 -10.73
N ASP A 203 12.44 -10.80 -10.60
CA ASP A 203 12.16 -9.63 -9.76
C ASP A 203 12.32 -9.95 -8.27
N GLU A 204 12.67 -8.95 -7.48
CA GLU A 204 12.81 -9.08 -6.02
C GLU A 204 11.47 -9.38 -5.34
N ASP A 205 10.37 -8.75 -5.79
CA ASP A 205 9.03 -8.96 -5.24
C ASP A 205 8.25 -10.00 -6.05
N THR A 206 8.29 -11.22 -5.60
CA THR A 206 7.61 -12.38 -6.19
C THR A 206 6.34 -12.80 -5.45
N SER A 207 5.83 -11.95 -4.56
CA SER A 207 4.67 -12.26 -3.71
C SER A 207 3.50 -11.30 -3.89
N SER A 208 3.69 -10.21 -4.65
CA SER A 208 2.69 -9.16 -4.80
C SER A 208 2.11 -9.09 -6.21
N ILE A 209 0.85 -8.66 -6.26
CA ILE A 209 0.23 -8.16 -7.49
C ILE A 209 0.32 -6.64 -7.53
N TYR A 210 0.34 -6.07 -8.73
CA TYR A 210 0.27 -4.64 -8.96
C TYR A 210 -0.94 -4.35 -9.85
N ALA A 211 -1.81 -3.45 -9.38
CA ALA A 211 -2.96 -2.96 -10.13
C ALA A 211 -2.74 -1.50 -10.51
N GLU A 212 -2.80 -1.20 -11.80
CA GLU A 212 -2.77 0.15 -12.36
C GLU A 212 -4.18 0.73 -12.37
N PHE A 213 -4.32 2.02 -12.11
CA PHE A 213 -5.59 2.72 -12.23
C PHE A 213 -5.93 2.98 -13.69
N LYS A 214 -7.21 2.79 -14.04
CA LYS A 214 -7.73 3.04 -15.39
C LYS A 214 -8.55 4.32 -15.38
N GLY A 215 -8.04 5.37 -16.00
CA GLY A 215 -8.69 6.69 -16.06
C GLY A 215 -8.22 7.63 -14.95
N SER A 216 -9.13 8.08 -14.09
CA SER A 216 -8.79 9.01 -13.02
C SER A 216 -7.91 8.38 -11.96
N LEU A 217 -6.76 8.97 -11.68
CA LEU A 217 -5.87 8.59 -10.59
C LEU A 217 -6.39 9.12 -9.25
N PRO A 218 -6.18 8.39 -8.15
CA PRO A 218 -6.32 8.96 -6.84
C PRO A 218 -5.31 10.10 -6.66
N GLY A 219 -5.66 11.14 -5.90
CA GLY A 219 -4.71 12.22 -5.61
C GLY A 219 -3.44 11.67 -4.94
N PHE A 220 -2.31 12.37 -5.12
CA PHE A 220 -0.99 11.97 -4.58
C PHE A 220 -1.01 11.68 -3.07
N GLY A 221 -1.88 12.35 -2.30
CA GLY A 221 -2.07 12.10 -0.86
C GLY A 221 -2.59 10.70 -0.52
N LYS A 222 -2.93 9.87 -1.51
CA LYS A 222 -3.33 8.47 -1.32
C LYS A 222 -2.15 7.49 -1.39
N VAL A 223 -0.97 7.91 -1.80
CA VAL A 223 0.24 7.07 -1.73
C VAL A 223 0.51 6.72 -0.26
N GLY A 224 0.72 5.43 0.02
CA GLY A 224 0.85 4.87 1.36
C GLY A 224 -0.48 4.51 2.04
N THR A 225 -1.65 4.88 1.47
CA THR A 225 -2.95 4.47 2.03
C THR A 225 -3.31 3.04 1.67
N VAL A 226 -4.11 2.42 2.53
CA VAL A 226 -4.66 1.07 2.28
C VAL A 226 -5.63 1.11 1.11
N ALA A 227 -5.55 0.12 0.25
CA ALA A 227 -6.42 -0.06 -0.91
C ALA A 227 -6.83 -1.54 -1.04
N ASP A 228 -8.09 -1.77 -1.36
CA ASP A 228 -8.62 -3.10 -1.64
C ASP A 228 -8.77 -3.30 -3.15
N ILE A 229 -8.18 -4.37 -3.67
CA ILE A 229 -8.35 -4.81 -5.05
C ILE A 229 -9.38 -5.93 -5.05
N SER A 230 -10.39 -5.84 -5.89
CA SER A 230 -11.38 -6.91 -6.01
C SER A 230 -11.90 -7.09 -7.45
N TYR A 231 -12.33 -8.31 -7.77
CA TYR A 231 -13.10 -8.58 -8.97
C TYR A 231 -14.16 -9.63 -8.71
N ILE A 232 -15.23 -9.57 -9.49
CA ILE A 232 -16.31 -10.56 -9.43
C ILE A 232 -15.84 -11.79 -10.19
N LYS A 233 -15.69 -12.91 -9.47
CA LYS A 233 -15.31 -14.20 -10.04
C LYS A 233 -16.53 -14.90 -10.66
N GLU A 234 -17.65 -14.86 -9.94
CA GLU A 234 -18.92 -15.47 -10.32
C GLU A 234 -20.06 -14.65 -9.72
N GLN A 235 -21.16 -14.56 -10.44
CA GLN A 235 -22.37 -13.89 -10.00
C GLN A 235 -23.60 -14.64 -10.51
N ALA A 236 -24.62 -14.77 -9.67
CA ALA A 236 -25.93 -15.23 -10.06
C ALA A 236 -27.01 -14.29 -9.52
N GLU A 237 -27.82 -13.77 -10.44
CA GLU A 237 -28.97 -12.94 -10.09
C GLU A 237 -30.20 -13.81 -9.81
N ASN A 238 -31.10 -13.31 -8.98
CA ASN A 238 -32.34 -14.01 -8.65
C ASN A 238 -32.13 -15.45 -8.14
N ALA A 239 -30.99 -15.72 -7.49
CA ALA A 239 -30.66 -17.04 -6.95
C ALA A 239 -31.31 -17.27 -5.59
N ILE A 240 -31.75 -18.49 -5.32
CA ILE A 240 -32.15 -18.91 -3.98
C ILE A 240 -30.87 -19.01 -3.12
N VAL A 241 -30.81 -18.26 -2.04
CA VAL A 241 -29.60 -18.14 -1.21
C VAL A 241 -29.95 -18.44 0.24
N ILE A 242 -29.09 -19.24 0.87
CA ILE A 242 -29.13 -19.54 2.30
C ILE A 242 -27.72 -19.38 2.90
N PRO A 243 -27.62 -19.23 4.24
CA PRO A 243 -26.34 -19.32 4.92
C PRO A 243 -25.64 -20.65 4.65
N LYS A 244 -24.34 -20.59 4.29
CA LYS A 244 -23.55 -21.75 3.89
C LYS A 244 -23.51 -22.86 4.96
N TYR A 245 -23.51 -22.50 6.24
CA TYR A 245 -23.46 -23.45 7.34
C TYR A 245 -24.72 -24.32 7.48
N LEU A 246 -25.82 -23.97 6.79
CA LEU A 246 -27.07 -24.76 6.82
C LEU A 246 -27.02 -25.95 5.84
N VAL A 247 -26.13 -25.92 4.87
CA VAL A 247 -25.92 -27.05 3.95
C VAL A 247 -25.03 -28.09 4.62
N LYS A 248 -25.55 -29.31 4.70
CA LYS A 248 -24.85 -30.49 5.22
C LYS A 248 -24.47 -31.40 4.08
N THR A 249 -23.37 -32.13 4.23
CA THR A 249 -22.91 -33.11 3.23
C THR A 249 -22.86 -34.50 3.87
N LEU A 250 -23.52 -35.47 3.24
CA LEU A 250 -23.47 -36.86 3.63
C LEU A 250 -23.22 -37.72 2.38
N SER A 251 -22.22 -38.57 2.41
CA SER A 251 -21.83 -39.46 1.29
C SER A 251 -21.68 -38.74 -0.05
N GLY A 252 -21.17 -37.50 -0.04
CA GLY A 252 -20.96 -36.70 -1.25
C GLY A 252 -22.18 -35.98 -1.81
N LYS A 253 -23.35 -36.10 -1.14
CA LYS A 253 -24.56 -35.35 -1.47
C LYS A 253 -24.82 -34.25 -0.48
N ASN A 254 -25.22 -33.08 -0.99
CA ASN A 254 -25.60 -31.94 -0.18
C ASN A 254 -27.09 -32.00 0.15
N TYR A 255 -27.44 -31.72 1.39
CA TYR A 255 -28.82 -31.64 1.84
C TYR A 255 -28.99 -30.53 2.85
N VAL A 256 -30.23 -30.10 3.02
CA VAL A 256 -30.68 -29.17 4.06
C VAL A 256 -31.85 -29.78 4.84
N GLN A 257 -32.11 -29.30 6.03
CA GLN A 257 -33.23 -29.71 6.84
C GLN A 257 -34.35 -28.67 6.71
N VAL A 258 -35.39 -28.96 5.96
CA VAL A 258 -36.55 -28.08 5.75
C VAL A 258 -37.60 -28.35 6.82
N TYR A 259 -38.14 -27.27 7.39
CA TYR A 259 -39.30 -27.34 8.32
C TYR A 259 -40.55 -27.02 7.54
N LYS A 260 -41.46 -27.97 7.47
CA LYS A 260 -42.76 -27.83 6.80
C LYS A 260 -43.84 -28.61 7.52
N ASP A 261 -45.01 -28.00 7.71
CA ASP A 261 -46.16 -28.61 8.31
C ASP A 261 -45.89 -29.27 9.69
N GLY A 262 -45.07 -28.62 10.52
CA GLY A 262 -44.70 -29.15 11.85
C GLY A 262 -43.61 -30.24 11.83
N VAL A 263 -43.12 -30.62 10.67
CA VAL A 263 -42.15 -31.72 10.49
C VAL A 263 -40.85 -31.24 9.89
N LYS A 264 -39.76 -31.76 10.44
CA LYS A 264 -38.41 -31.57 9.90
C LYS A 264 -38.11 -32.67 8.88
N LYS A 265 -37.79 -32.27 7.64
CA LYS A 265 -37.50 -33.21 6.54
C LYS A 265 -36.11 -32.87 5.94
N GLU A 266 -35.31 -33.90 5.70
CA GLU A 266 -34.10 -33.77 4.91
C GLU A 266 -34.45 -33.69 3.43
N THR A 267 -33.87 -32.67 2.75
CA THR A 267 -34.13 -32.40 1.34
C THR A 267 -32.80 -32.29 0.65
N ASP A 268 -32.57 -33.15 -0.36
CA ASP A 268 -31.36 -33.07 -1.19
C ASP A 268 -31.37 -31.75 -1.97
N VAL A 269 -30.22 -31.11 -2.05
CA VAL A 269 -30.05 -29.83 -2.76
C VAL A 269 -28.82 -29.87 -3.67
N GLU A 270 -28.95 -29.20 -4.81
CA GLU A 270 -27.83 -28.89 -5.66
C GLU A 270 -27.34 -27.46 -5.33
N THR A 271 -26.05 -27.32 -5.11
CA THR A 271 -25.44 -26.04 -4.75
C THR A 271 -24.71 -25.42 -5.93
N GLY A 272 -24.76 -24.11 -6.06
CA GLY A 272 -24.06 -23.33 -7.05
C GLY A 272 -22.96 -22.46 -6.46
N ILE A 273 -22.98 -21.17 -6.82
CA ILE A 273 -22.02 -20.16 -6.35
C ILE A 273 -22.04 -20.04 -4.84
N SER A 274 -20.87 -19.91 -4.23
CA SER A 274 -20.76 -19.64 -2.79
C SER A 274 -19.74 -18.54 -2.51
N ASN A 275 -20.01 -17.75 -1.49
CA ASN A 275 -19.06 -16.80 -0.91
C ASN A 275 -18.68 -17.23 0.53
N ALA A 276 -18.14 -16.31 1.33
CA ALA A 276 -17.71 -16.62 2.69
C ALA A 276 -18.84 -17.07 3.61
N THR A 277 -20.05 -16.53 3.46
CA THR A 277 -21.17 -16.70 4.39
C THR A 277 -22.38 -17.40 3.78
N GLU A 278 -22.54 -17.35 2.48
CA GLU A 278 -23.76 -17.74 1.78
C GLU A 278 -23.46 -18.67 0.61
N ILE A 279 -24.48 -19.44 0.23
CA ILE A 279 -24.43 -20.38 -0.88
C ILE A 279 -25.73 -20.34 -1.67
N GLN A 280 -25.60 -20.40 -2.98
CA GLN A 280 -26.71 -20.57 -3.90
C GLN A 280 -27.23 -22.01 -3.87
N ILE A 281 -28.53 -22.16 -3.84
CA ILE A 281 -29.23 -23.42 -4.09
C ILE A 281 -29.80 -23.37 -5.50
N VAL A 282 -29.33 -24.27 -6.35
CA VAL A 282 -29.75 -24.37 -7.76
C VAL A 282 -31.05 -25.16 -7.86
N SER A 283 -31.19 -26.24 -7.06
CA SER A 283 -32.38 -27.06 -7.01
C SER A 283 -32.61 -27.64 -5.60
N GLY A 284 -33.83 -28.00 -5.28
CA GLY A 284 -34.23 -28.63 -4.00
C GLY A 284 -34.84 -27.66 -2.99
N LEU A 285 -34.78 -26.33 -3.19
CA LEU A 285 -35.46 -25.33 -2.38
C LEU A 285 -36.20 -24.33 -3.25
N SER A 286 -37.28 -23.77 -2.68
CA SER A 286 -38.04 -22.65 -3.22
C SER A 286 -37.86 -21.41 -2.34
N GLU A 287 -38.16 -20.23 -2.90
CA GLU A 287 -38.21 -18.99 -2.12
C GLU A 287 -39.23 -19.11 -0.99
N GLY A 288 -38.80 -18.73 0.21
CA GLY A 288 -39.65 -18.78 1.40
C GLY A 288 -39.63 -20.10 2.17
N ASP A 289 -39.00 -21.16 1.64
CA ASP A 289 -38.81 -22.41 2.38
C ASP A 289 -38.03 -22.16 3.67
N GLU A 290 -38.48 -22.75 4.76
CA GLU A 290 -37.88 -22.60 6.07
C GLU A 290 -36.85 -23.71 6.33
N VAL A 291 -35.57 -23.30 6.40
CA VAL A 291 -34.44 -24.19 6.68
C VAL A 291 -34.11 -24.16 8.16
N VAL A 292 -34.02 -25.32 8.79
CA VAL A 292 -33.75 -25.45 10.22
C VAL A 292 -32.33 -25.02 10.54
N VAL A 293 -32.21 -24.09 11.47
CA VAL A 293 -30.89 -23.58 11.95
C VAL A 293 -30.40 -24.46 13.09
N LYS A 294 -31.32 -24.82 14.04
CA LYS A 294 -31.01 -25.61 15.24
C LYS A 294 -32.24 -26.32 15.76
#